data_6961e376b1202f55ae444d886131333a
#
_entry.id   6961e376b1202f55ae444d886131333a
#
_cell.length_a   1.000
_cell.length_b   1.000
_cell.length_c   1.000
_cell.angle_alpha   90.00
_cell.angle_beta   90.00
_cell.angle_gamma   90.00
#
_symmetry.space_group_name_H-M   'P 1'
#
loop_
_entity.id
_entity.type
_entity.pdbx_description
1 polymer ?
#
loop_
_entity_poly.entity_id
_entity_poly.type
_entity_poly.pdbx_seq_one_letter_code
_entity_poly.pdbx_strand_id
1 'polypeptide(L)'
;MDNAETVSTELNSLADFNPDFPLDWKNSEIVFCSSASPKSQNSVLDANQGAFVTALDTFALWIEEDFHGLSEALRKVDIAIFNEDEVNRIGDDSNYMVSAKKIMSGESLDGGGLVGSGPDCLIVKRGSAGCVCIHRDGVITLPAYPVPKIVDPTGCGDVFAGAFLAQLVPLKGRIADIESIRRALVHATVTASFNIESFGTDAISNLKRGKYRARLDKFRRMVGII
;
A
#
# COMPACT_ATOMS: atom_id res chain seq x y z
N MET A 1 6.37 -7.28 18.55
CA MET A 1 7.04 -7.96 17.44
C MET A 1 8.35 -7.27 17.29
N ASP A 2 9.43 -8.03 17.37
CA ASP A 2 10.75 -7.47 17.17
C ASP A 2 10.82 -6.99 15.71
N ASN A 3 11.32 -5.79 15.50
CA ASN A 3 11.52 -5.25 14.16
C ASN A 3 12.50 -6.17 13.44
N ALA A 4 12.14 -6.65 12.26
CA ALA A 4 13.07 -7.38 11.41
C ALA A 4 14.18 -6.40 11.00
N GLU A 5 15.43 -6.79 11.20
CA GLU A 5 16.59 -6.03 10.77
C GLU A 5 17.16 -6.68 9.51
N THR A 6 17.34 -5.88 8.46
CA THR A 6 17.97 -6.33 7.22
C THR A 6 19.48 -6.37 7.42
N VAL A 7 20.06 -7.56 7.38
CA VAL A 7 21.51 -7.76 7.55
C VAL A 7 22.27 -7.54 6.24
N SER A 8 21.72 -8.00 5.12
CA SER A 8 22.27 -7.78 3.78
C SER A 8 21.19 -7.95 2.73
N THR A 9 21.31 -7.28 1.60
CA THR A 9 20.44 -7.43 0.44
C THR A 9 21.27 -7.66 -0.81
N GLU A 10 20.98 -8.74 -1.54
CA GLU A 10 21.54 -9.02 -2.84
C GLU A 10 20.39 -9.09 -3.85
N LEU A 11 20.32 -8.12 -4.75
CA LEU A 11 19.21 -8.03 -5.72
C LEU A 11 19.30 -9.09 -6.82
N ASN A 12 20.49 -9.63 -7.07
CA ASN A 12 20.74 -10.64 -8.10
C ASN A 12 20.15 -10.21 -9.46
N SER A 13 19.34 -11.07 -10.09
CA SER A 13 18.70 -10.78 -11.37
C SER A 13 17.66 -9.64 -11.30
N LEU A 14 17.25 -9.22 -10.12
CA LEU A 14 16.32 -8.10 -9.94
C LEU A 14 17.02 -6.73 -10.05
N ALA A 15 18.35 -6.67 -9.94
CA ALA A 15 19.10 -5.42 -10.03
C ALA A 15 18.88 -4.70 -11.37
N ASP A 16 18.83 -5.47 -12.46
CA ASP A 16 18.66 -4.97 -13.83
C ASP A 16 17.24 -5.26 -14.39
N PHE A 17 16.33 -5.70 -13.52
CA PHE A 17 14.99 -6.04 -13.96
C PHE A 17 14.25 -4.81 -14.49
N ASN A 18 13.91 -4.85 -15.78
CA ASN A 18 13.03 -3.88 -16.43
C ASN A 18 11.83 -4.62 -17.00
N PRO A 19 10.63 -4.39 -16.47
CA PRO A 19 9.45 -5.13 -16.90
C PRO A 19 9.10 -4.85 -18.36
N ASP A 20 8.96 -5.92 -19.14
CA ASP A 20 8.37 -5.88 -20.50
C ASP A 20 6.91 -6.36 -20.38
N PHE A 21 5.97 -5.49 -20.77
CA PHE A 21 4.56 -5.77 -20.60
C PHE A 21 3.92 -6.30 -21.87
N PRO A 22 3.10 -7.34 -21.80
CA PRO A 22 2.18 -7.67 -22.87
C PRO A 22 1.34 -6.45 -23.28
N LEU A 23 1.09 -6.28 -24.58
CA LEU A 23 0.34 -5.12 -25.09
C LEU A 23 -1.01 -4.94 -24.40
N ASP A 24 -1.69 -6.04 -24.09
CA ASP A 24 -3.00 -6.03 -23.43
C ASP A 24 -2.94 -5.47 -22.01
N TRP A 25 -1.78 -5.51 -21.34
CA TRP A 25 -1.61 -5.01 -19.98
C TRP A 25 -1.35 -3.50 -19.93
N LYS A 26 -1.02 -2.87 -21.04
CA LYS A 26 -0.82 -1.41 -21.14
C LYS A 26 -2.10 -0.59 -20.96
N ASN A 27 -3.25 -1.26 -20.92
CA ASN A 27 -4.56 -0.66 -20.67
C ASN A 27 -5.17 -1.13 -19.35
N SER A 28 -4.35 -1.44 -18.35
CA SER A 28 -4.83 -1.87 -17.03
C SER A 28 -5.60 -0.76 -16.35
N GLU A 29 -6.74 -1.10 -15.75
CA GLU A 29 -7.59 -0.15 -15.02
C GLU A 29 -6.95 0.29 -13.69
N ILE A 30 -6.20 -0.62 -13.04
CA ILE A 30 -5.45 -0.36 -11.81
C ILE A 30 -4.02 -0.84 -12.02
N VAL A 31 -3.06 -0.02 -11.62
CA VAL A 31 -1.64 -0.37 -11.60
C VAL A 31 -1.13 -0.29 -10.16
N PHE A 32 -0.54 -1.38 -9.69
CA PHE A 32 0.10 -1.45 -8.39
C PHE A 32 1.58 -1.80 -8.54
N CYS A 33 2.43 -0.88 -8.17
CA CYS A 33 3.86 -1.09 -8.08
C CYS A 33 4.21 -1.47 -6.64
N SER A 34 4.44 -2.76 -6.38
CA SER A 34 4.92 -3.25 -5.10
C SER A 34 6.41 -2.95 -4.93
N SER A 35 7.08 -3.49 -3.92
CA SER A 35 8.46 -3.18 -3.51
C SER A 35 9.54 -3.60 -4.53
N ALA A 36 9.44 -3.09 -5.76
CA ALA A 36 10.44 -3.19 -6.82
C ALA A 36 11.35 -1.95 -6.84
N SER A 37 12.40 -1.97 -7.70
CA SER A 37 13.25 -0.79 -7.85
C SER A 37 12.46 0.41 -8.37
N PRO A 38 12.75 1.65 -7.92
CA PRO A 38 12.09 2.86 -8.41
C PRO A 38 12.19 3.00 -9.94
N LYS A 39 13.30 2.56 -10.54
CA LYS A 39 13.45 2.50 -12.01
C LYS A 39 12.37 1.63 -12.66
N SER A 40 12.14 0.41 -12.12
CA SER A 40 11.10 -0.49 -12.63
C SER A 40 9.70 0.08 -12.37
N GLN A 41 9.46 0.66 -11.19
CA GLN A 41 8.20 1.29 -10.85
C GLN A 41 7.85 2.44 -11.80
N ASN A 42 8.81 3.35 -12.06
CA ASN A 42 8.64 4.44 -13.01
C ASN A 42 8.35 3.93 -14.43
N SER A 43 9.07 2.90 -14.89
CA SER A 43 8.82 2.28 -16.21
C SER A 43 7.39 1.74 -16.34
N VAL A 44 6.88 1.09 -15.28
CA VAL A 44 5.50 0.58 -15.22
C VAL A 44 4.48 1.72 -15.28
N LEU A 45 4.67 2.75 -14.47
CA LEU A 45 3.76 3.89 -14.39
C LEU A 45 3.72 4.66 -15.71
N ASP A 46 4.87 4.89 -16.34
CA ASP A 46 4.96 5.57 -17.63
C ASP A 46 4.31 4.78 -18.78
N ALA A 47 4.34 3.45 -18.71
CA ALA A 47 3.69 2.58 -19.69
C ALA A 47 2.16 2.49 -19.53
N ASN A 48 1.59 2.91 -18.38
CA ASN A 48 0.18 2.73 -18.03
C ASN A 48 -0.53 4.03 -17.63
N GLN A 49 -0.28 5.12 -18.32
CA GLN A 49 -0.86 6.46 -18.02
C GLN A 49 -2.39 6.52 -18.13
N GLY A 50 -3.04 5.51 -18.68
CA GLY A 50 -4.50 5.40 -18.78
C GLY A 50 -5.18 4.68 -17.61
N ALA A 51 -4.43 4.25 -16.60
CA ALA A 51 -5.00 3.62 -15.41
C ALA A 51 -5.93 4.56 -14.65
N PHE A 52 -7.03 4.02 -14.09
CA PHE A 52 -7.94 4.81 -13.25
C PHE A 52 -7.36 5.06 -11.86
N VAL A 53 -6.54 4.13 -11.38
CA VAL A 53 -5.88 4.18 -10.08
C VAL A 53 -4.48 3.64 -10.22
N THR A 54 -3.53 4.42 -9.76
CA THR A 54 -2.14 4.03 -9.61
C THR A 54 -1.78 3.97 -8.12
N ALA A 55 -1.10 2.91 -7.72
CA ALA A 55 -0.69 2.74 -6.33
C ALA A 55 0.74 2.23 -6.23
N LEU A 56 1.41 2.58 -5.14
CA LEU A 56 2.79 2.24 -4.89
C LEU A 56 3.01 1.77 -3.46
N ASP A 57 3.77 0.70 -3.30
CA ASP A 57 4.45 0.31 -2.07
C ASP A 57 5.96 0.40 -2.28
N THR A 58 6.73 0.53 -1.21
CA THR A 58 8.18 0.60 -1.27
C THR A 58 8.81 -0.33 -0.24
N PHE A 59 10.13 -0.30 -0.18
CA PHE A 59 10.92 -1.00 0.81
C PHE A 59 12.04 -0.08 1.29
N ALA A 60 12.46 -0.22 2.53
CA ALA A 60 13.47 0.63 3.17
C ALA A 60 14.74 0.81 2.33
N LEU A 61 15.18 -0.25 1.63
CA LEU A 61 16.33 -0.22 0.73
C LEU A 61 16.21 0.90 -0.32
N TRP A 62 15.03 1.04 -0.94
CA TRP A 62 14.83 2.01 -2.02
C TRP A 62 14.75 3.45 -1.54
N ILE A 63 14.36 3.64 -0.27
CA ILE A 63 14.41 4.96 0.37
C ILE A 63 15.88 5.40 0.55
N GLU A 64 16.80 4.44 0.78
CA GLU A 64 18.20 4.69 1.01
C GLU A 64 19.02 4.76 -0.30
N GLU A 65 18.73 3.86 -1.26
CA GLU A 65 19.56 3.67 -2.45
C GLU A 65 19.11 4.52 -3.65
N ASP A 66 17.81 4.80 -3.80
CA ASP A 66 17.27 5.56 -4.94
C ASP A 66 16.08 6.44 -4.54
N PHE A 67 16.33 7.38 -3.64
CA PHE A 67 15.30 8.31 -3.17
C PHE A 67 14.79 9.25 -4.27
N HIS A 68 15.64 9.59 -5.24
CA HIS A 68 15.25 10.40 -6.39
C HIS A 68 14.20 9.67 -7.24
N GLY A 69 14.49 8.46 -7.67
CA GLY A 69 13.55 7.65 -8.46
C GLY A 69 12.26 7.31 -7.69
N LEU A 70 12.36 7.05 -6.38
CA LEU A 70 11.18 6.86 -5.52
C LEU A 70 10.31 8.14 -5.46
N SER A 71 10.92 9.30 -5.34
CA SER A 71 10.23 10.59 -5.35
C SER A 71 9.50 10.85 -6.66
N GLU A 72 10.12 10.51 -7.80
CA GLU A 72 9.46 10.57 -9.11
C GLU A 72 8.25 9.64 -9.19
N ALA A 73 8.38 8.39 -8.72
CA ALA A 73 7.28 7.43 -8.70
C ALA A 73 6.13 7.89 -7.80
N LEU A 74 6.44 8.46 -6.62
CA LEU A 74 5.45 9.00 -5.68
C LEU A 74 4.63 10.17 -6.25
N ARG A 75 5.20 10.95 -7.16
CA ARG A 75 4.47 12.01 -7.86
C ARG A 75 3.57 11.53 -8.99
N LYS A 76 3.73 10.27 -9.42
CA LYS A 76 2.95 9.66 -10.50
C LYS A 76 1.77 8.82 -9.99
N VAL A 77 1.72 8.55 -8.68
CA VAL A 77 0.70 7.66 -8.13
C VAL A 77 -0.38 8.40 -7.36
N ASP A 78 -1.59 7.86 -7.40
CA ASP A 78 -2.73 8.37 -6.66
C ASP A 78 -2.67 7.94 -5.19
N ILE A 79 -2.13 6.73 -4.92
CA ILE A 79 -2.13 6.10 -3.60
C ILE A 79 -0.74 5.58 -3.24
N ALA A 80 -0.25 5.91 -2.05
CA ALA A 80 0.89 5.24 -1.42
C ALA A 80 0.43 4.36 -0.25
N ILE A 81 1.01 3.14 -0.12
CA ILE A 81 0.64 2.17 0.92
C ILE A 81 1.90 1.72 1.65
N PHE A 82 2.30 2.42 2.68
CA PHE A 82 3.58 2.23 3.38
C PHE A 82 3.38 1.75 4.82
N ASN A 83 4.44 1.20 5.42
CA ASN A 83 4.46 1.02 6.87
C ASN A 83 4.87 2.34 7.57
N GLU A 84 4.71 2.40 8.90
CA GLU A 84 4.98 3.60 9.70
C GLU A 84 6.46 4.02 9.63
N ASP A 85 7.40 3.07 9.59
CA ASP A 85 8.83 3.36 9.50
C ASP A 85 9.20 3.96 8.13
N GLU A 86 8.69 3.41 7.05
CA GLU A 86 8.87 3.93 5.69
C GLU A 86 8.32 5.36 5.57
N VAL A 87 7.12 5.61 6.09
CA VAL A 87 6.53 6.96 6.09
C VAL A 87 7.39 7.94 6.86
N ASN A 88 7.89 7.55 8.04
CA ASN A 88 8.74 8.42 8.86
C ASN A 88 10.09 8.71 8.18
N ARG A 89 10.70 7.73 7.52
CA ARG A 89 11.95 7.91 6.77
C ARG A 89 11.77 8.86 5.58
N ILE A 90 10.75 8.66 4.76
CA ILE A 90 10.47 9.51 3.60
C ILE A 90 10.11 10.93 4.03
N GLY A 91 9.33 11.07 5.09
CA GLY A 91 8.85 12.36 5.61
C GLY A 91 9.87 13.09 6.49
N ASP A 92 10.98 12.44 6.84
CA ASP A 92 12.03 12.95 7.75
C ASP A 92 11.43 13.54 9.05
N ASP A 93 10.55 12.74 9.69
CA ASP A 93 9.90 13.13 10.95
C ASP A 93 9.50 11.86 11.73
N SER A 94 9.56 11.91 13.05
CA SER A 94 9.15 10.80 13.93
C SER A 94 7.63 10.67 14.06
N ASN A 95 6.87 11.66 13.63
CA ASN A 95 5.41 11.65 13.64
C ASN A 95 4.87 11.33 12.24
N TYR A 96 4.40 10.10 12.04
CA TYR A 96 3.91 9.63 10.74
C TYR A 96 2.78 10.51 10.15
N MET A 97 1.99 11.22 10.96
CA MET A 97 0.96 12.14 10.47
C MET A 97 1.57 13.40 9.87
N VAL A 98 2.68 13.88 10.43
CA VAL A 98 3.46 15.00 9.87
C VAL A 98 4.17 14.54 8.60
N SER A 99 4.86 13.40 8.68
CA SER A 99 5.56 12.78 7.55
C SER A 99 4.62 12.55 6.35
N ALA A 100 3.44 11.97 6.60
CA ALA A 100 2.46 11.73 5.55
C ALA A 100 2.03 13.02 4.84
N LYS A 101 1.81 14.10 5.58
CA LYS A 101 1.47 15.40 4.99
C LYS A 101 2.61 15.97 4.15
N LYS A 102 3.86 15.86 4.60
CA LYS A 102 5.05 16.29 3.84
C LYS A 102 5.20 15.47 2.55
N ILE A 103 4.96 14.16 2.60
CA ILE A 103 4.97 13.30 1.42
C ILE A 103 3.88 13.72 0.43
N MET A 104 2.64 13.85 0.89
CA MET A 104 1.49 14.22 0.05
C MET A 104 1.63 15.62 -0.56
N SER A 105 2.20 16.57 0.17
CA SER A 105 2.48 17.92 -0.37
C SER A 105 3.71 17.95 -1.29
N GLY A 106 4.50 16.90 -1.33
CA GLY A 106 5.78 16.84 -2.04
C GLY A 106 6.94 17.53 -1.32
N GLU A 107 6.71 18.09 -0.13
CA GLU A 107 7.73 18.85 0.64
C GLU A 107 8.96 17.98 0.96
N SER A 108 8.74 16.72 1.37
CA SER A 108 9.82 15.78 1.71
C SER A 108 10.33 14.96 0.52
N LEU A 109 9.76 15.12 -0.66
CA LEU A 109 10.21 14.44 -1.86
C LEU A 109 11.38 15.21 -2.50
N ASP A 110 12.21 14.53 -3.27
CA ASP A 110 13.37 15.16 -3.92
C ASP A 110 12.94 16.35 -4.78
N GLY A 111 13.63 17.48 -4.63
CA GLY A 111 13.26 18.75 -5.26
C GLY A 111 12.12 19.52 -4.57
N GLY A 112 11.50 18.97 -3.53
CA GLY A 112 10.49 19.62 -2.69
C GLY A 112 9.15 19.86 -3.38
N GLY A 113 8.22 20.51 -2.67
CA GLY A 113 6.85 20.79 -3.14
C GLY A 113 6.74 21.70 -4.36
N LEU A 114 7.79 22.41 -4.72
CA LEU A 114 7.82 23.26 -5.95
C LEU A 114 7.87 22.42 -7.23
N VAL A 115 8.36 21.18 -7.16
CA VAL A 115 8.40 20.24 -8.30
C VAL A 115 7.04 19.59 -8.53
N GLY A 116 6.26 19.43 -7.49
CA GLY A 116 4.93 18.83 -7.55
C GLY A 116 4.54 18.15 -6.23
N SER A 117 3.26 17.87 -6.08
CA SER A 117 2.73 17.11 -4.95
C SER A 117 3.06 15.61 -5.07
N GLY A 118 2.98 14.90 -3.96
CA GLY A 118 2.94 13.44 -3.92
C GLY A 118 1.51 12.89 -4.10
N PRO A 119 1.24 11.66 -3.59
CA PRO A 119 -0.03 10.97 -3.76
C PRO A 119 -1.20 11.70 -3.07
N ASP A 120 -2.41 11.56 -3.65
CA ASP A 120 -3.64 12.11 -3.08
C ASP A 120 -4.13 11.35 -1.83
N CYS A 121 -3.71 10.11 -1.67
CA CYS A 121 -4.07 9.24 -0.56
C CYS A 121 -2.83 8.48 -0.07
N LEU A 122 -2.59 8.52 1.25
CA LEU A 122 -1.51 7.77 1.87
C LEU A 122 -2.05 6.87 2.97
N ILE A 123 -1.79 5.57 2.85
CA ILE A 123 -2.18 4.54 3.82
C ILE A 123 -0.95 4.11 4.62
N VAL A 124 -1.01 4.28 5.92
CA VAL A 124 0.04 3.87 6.86
C VAL A 124 -0.36 2.54 7.50
N LYS A 125 0.37 1.48 7.18
CA LYS A 125 0.24 0.15 7.80
C LYS A 125 0.97 0.16 9.15
N ARG A 126 0.30 -0.23 10.23
CA ARG A 126 0.82 -0.14 11.60
C ARG A 126 0.79 -1.48 12.34
N GLY A 127 0.88 -2.57 11.61
CA GLY A 127 0.90 -3.93 12.15
C GLY A 127 -0.31 -4.21 13.05
N SER A 128 -0.06 -4.55 14.33
CA SER A 128 -1.12 -4.84 15.31
C SER A 128 -1.97 -3.61 15.69
N ALA A 129 -1.48 -2.39 15.44
CA ALA A 129 -2.25 -1.16 15.63
C ALA A 129 -3.22 -0.86 14.47
N GLY A 130 -3.18 -1.66 13.39
CA GLY A 130 -4.09 -1.50 12.26
C GLY A 130 -3.55 -0.60 11.15
N CYS A 131 -4.36 0.31 10.65
CA CYS A 131 -3.96 1.25 9.61
C CYS A 131 -4.59 2.63 9.78
N VAL A 132 -3.90 3.63 9.23
CA VAL A 132 -4.40 5.00 9.11
C VAL A 132 -4.32 5.39 7.64
N CYS A 133 -5.41 5.90 7.11
CA CYS A 133 -5.44 6.50 5.77
C CYS A 133 -5.58 8.00 5.90
N ILE A 134 -4.66 8.72 5.32
CA ILE A 134 -4.68 10.18 5.20
C ILE A 134 -5.13 10.49 3.77
N HIS A 135 -6.24 11.18 3.66
CA HIS A 135 -6.86 11.60 2.40
C HIS A 135 -7.17 13.10 2.47
N ARG A 136 -7.30 13.77 1.33
CA ARG A 136 -7.62 15.21 1.27
C ARG A 136 -8.90 15.59 2.02
N ASP A 137 -9.90 14.69 2.06
CA ASP A 137 -11.20 14.92 2.70
C ASP A 137 -11.24 14.46 4.16
N GLY A 138 -10.16 13.91 4.71
CA GLY A 138 -10.10 13.50 6.11
C GLY A 138 -9.17 12.34 6.41
N VAL A 139 -9.30 11.81 7.61
CA VAL A 139 -8.48 10.69 8.11
C VAL A 139 -9.38 9.53 8.51
N ILE A 140 -9.01 8.32 8.09
CA ILE A 140 -9.65 7.08 8.50
C ILE A 140 -8.66 6.29 9.34
N THR A 141 -9.08 5.83 10.51
CA THR A 141 -8.32 4.92 11.35
C THR A 141 -9.10 3.64 11.56
N LEU A 142 -8.49 2.50 11.27
CA LEU A 142 -9.05 1.18 11.55
C LEU A 142 -8.08 0.36 12.38
N PRO A 143 -8.56 -0.35 13.43
CA PRO A 143 -7.73 -1.29 14.17
C PRO A 143 -7.42 -2.52 13.31
N ALA A 144 -6.38 -3.28 13.68
CA ALA A 144 -6.18 -4.61 13.12
C ALA A 144 -7.33 -5.55 13.56
N TYR A 145 -7.67 -6.53 12.70
CA TYR A 145 -8.55 -7.60 13.13
C TYR A 145 -7.81 -8.51 14.15
N PRO A 146 -8.38 -8.75 15.34
CA PRO A 146 -7.74 -9.60 16.33
C PRO A 146 -7.74 -11.06 15.89
N VAL A 147 -6.57 -11.60 15.59
CA VAL A 147 -6.36 -13.01 15.25
C VAL A 147 -5.93 -13.80 16.48
N PRO A 148 -6.34 -15.06 16.61
CA PRO A 148 -5.99 -15.88 17.78
C PRO A 148 -4.52 -16.29 17.78
N LYS A 149 -3.90 -16.40 16.59
CA LYS A 149 -2.51 -16.81 16.43
C LYS A 149 -1.90 -16.11 15.22
N ILE A 150 -0.69 -15.62 15.38
CA ILE A 150 0.18 -15.14 14.31
C ILE A 150 1.12 -16.28 13.95
N VAL A 151 1.13 -16.68 12.67
CA VAL A 151 2.01 -17.73 12.13
C VAL A 151 3.12 -17.11 11.32
N ASP A 152 2.77 -16.31 10.30
CA ASP A 152 3.73 -15.63 9.42
C ASP A 152 3.17 -14.29 8.94
N PRO A 153 3.83 -13.16 9.24
CA PRO A 153 3.41 -11.84 8.77
C PRO A 153 3.82 -11.55 7.31
N THR A 154 4.63 -12.41 6.70
CA THR A 154 5.14 -12.20 5.33
C THR A 154 3.99 -12.11 4.34
N GLY A 155 4.04 -11.14 3.44
CA GLY A 155 3.03 -10.91 2.43
C GLY A 155 1.71 -10.30 2.94
N CYS A 156 1.57 -10.03 4.25
CA CYS A 156 0.36 -9.35 4.77
C CYS A 156 0.18 -7.97 4.16
N GLY A 157 1.28 -7.25 3.87
CA GLY A 157 1.26 -5.95 3.19
C GLY A 157 0.73 -6.06 1.77
N ASP A 158 1.22 -7.02 1.00
CA ASP A 158 0.78 -7.25 -0.39
C ASP A 158 -0.69 -7.69 -0.46
N VAL A 159 -1.09 -8.60 0.44
CA VAL A 159 -2.50 -9.03 0.55
C VAL A 159 -3.41 -7.88 0.96
N PHE A 160 -2.96 -7.02 1.87
CA PHE A 160 -3.69 -5.81 2.26
C PHE A 160 -3.86 -4.88 1.05
N ALA A 161 -2.79 -4.55 0.35
CA ALA A 161 -2.80 -3.67 -0.82
C ALA A 161 -3.67 -4.24 -1.95
N GLY A 162 -3.49 -5.52 -2.31
CA GLY A 162 -4.28 -6.17 -3.34
C GLY A 162 -5.78 -6.22 -3.00
N ALA A 163 -6.14 -6.54 -1.76
CA ALA A 163 -7.52 -6.56 -1.31
C ALA A 163 -8.16 -5.15 -1.26
N PHE A 164 -7.39 -4.13 -0.89
CA PHE A 164 -7.80 -2.74 -0.93
C PHE A 164 -8.10 -2.30 -2.37
N LEU A 165 -7.15 -2.47 -3.27
CA LEU A 165 -7.26 -2.06 -4.66
C LEU A 165 -8.38 -2.79 -5.40
N ALA A 166 -8.59 -4.08 -5.13
CA ALA A 166 -9.69 -4.86 -5.70
C ALA A 166 -11.08 -4.26 -5.42
N GLN A 167 -11.25 -3.53 -4.31
CA GLN A 167 -12.51 -2.83 -4.00
C GLN A 167 -12.70 -1.54 -4.80
N LEU A 168 -11.64 -1.00 -5.38
CA LEU A 168 -11.68 0.23 -6.18
C LEU A 168 -12.04 -0.05 -7.66
N VAL A 169 -11.86 -1.28 -8.14
CA VAL A 169 -12.18 -1.67 -9.53
C VAL A 169 -13.62 -1.28 -9.95
N PRO A 170 -14.68 -1.58 -9.17
CA PRO A 170 -16.04 -1.22 -9.54
C PRO A 170 -16.31 0.29 -9.55
N LEU A 171 -15.45 1.06 -8.92
CA LEU A 171 -15.63 2.49 -8.70
C LEU A 171 -15.00 3.34 -9.83
N LYS A 172 -14.36 2.70 -10.81
CA LYS A 172 -13.70 3.37 -11.96
C LYS A 172 -12.90 4.62 -11.55
N GLY A 173 -11.99 4.44 -10.57
CA GLY A 173 -11.10 5.50 -10.13
C GLY A 173 -11.72 6.61 -9.27
N ARG A 174 -12.92 6.43 -8.72
CA ARG A 174 -13.46 7.36 -7.72
C ARG A 174 -12.77 7.19 -6.36
N ILE A 175 -11.47 7.45 -6.32
CA ILE A 175 -10.72 7.57 -5.05
C ILE A 175 -11.16 8.80 -4.27
N ALA A 176 -11.91 9.70 -4.92
CA ALA A 176 -12.41 10.95 -4.31
C ALA A 176 -13.46 10.73 -3.19
N ASP A 177 -14.00 9.51 -3.05
CA ASP A 177 -15.01 9.21 -2.03
C ASP A 177 -14.38 8.52 -0.83
N ILE A 178 -14.18 9.26 0.26
CA ILE A 178 -13.61 8.74 1.51
C ILE A 178 -14.36 7.54 2.09
N GLU A 179 -15.67 7.42 1.86
CA GLU A 179 -16.45 6.28 2.33
C GLU A 179 -16.17 5.01 1.49
N SER A 180 -15.86 5.16 0.22
CA SER A 180 -15.40 4.05 -0.62
C SER A 180 -14.02 3.56 -0.17
N ILE A 181 -13.11 4.48 0.17
CA ILE A 181 -11.81 4.15 0.76
C ILE A 181 -11.99 3.44 2.10
N ARG A 182 -12.88 3.91 2.98
CA ARG A 182 -13.18 3.27 4.26
C ARG A 182 -13.64 1.82 4.06
N ARG A 183 -14.56 1.57 3.13
CA ARG A 183 -15.03 0.21 2.80
C ARG A 183 -13.89 -0.66 2.29
N ALA A 184 -13.05 -0.13 1.39
CA ALA A 184 -11.89 -0.85 0.86
C ALA A 184 -10.90 -1.23 1.97
N LEU A 185 -10.60 -0.32 2.91
CA LEU A 185 -9.74 -0.59 4.07
C LEU A 185 -10.29 -1.68 4.98
N VAL A 186 -11.60 -1.74 5.19
CA VAL A 186 -12.25 -2.82 5.96
C VAL A 186 -11.99 -4.18 5.28
N HIS A 187 -12.16 -4.26 3.97
CA HIS A 187 -11.88 -5.48 3.21
C HIS A 187 -10.40 -5.85 3.25
N ALA A 188 -9.51 -4.89 3.09
CA ALA A 188 -8.05 -5.05 3.17
C ALA A 188 -7.62 -5.65 4.52
N THR A 189 -8.08 -5.03 5.62
CA THR A 189 -7.78 -5.48 6.99
C THR A 189 -8.27 -6.89 7.25
N VAL A 190 -9.49 -7.22 6.82
CA VAL A 190 -10.05 -8.56 6.98
C VAL A 190 -9.29 -9.59 6.15
N THR A 191 -8.92 -9.27 4.92
CA THR A 191 -8.19 -10.20 4.05
C THR A 191 -6.78 -10.46 4.58
N ALA A 192 -6.04 -9.44 4.95
CA ALA A 192 -4.72 -9.56 5.56
C ALA A 192 -4.74 -10.39 6.86
N SER A 193 -5.84 -10.31 7.63
CA SER A 193 -6.00 -11.10 8.85
C SER A 193 -6.10 -12.60 8.62
N PHE A 194 -6.45 -13.06 7.43
CA PHE A 194 -6.39 -14.49 7.07
C PHE A 194 -4.97 -14.90 6.67
N ASN A 195 -4.24 -14.04 5.98
CA ASN A 195 -2.89 -14.34 5.54
C ASN A 195 -1.95 -14.64 6.72
N ILE A 196 -2.01 -13.83 7.77
CA ILE A 196 -1.13 -13.95 8.94
C ILE A 196 -1.31 -15.25 9.74
N GLU A 197 -2.41 -15.98 9.53
CA GLU A 197 -2.72 -17.24 10.22
C GLU A 197 -2.03 -18.48 9.61
N SER A 198 -1.31 -18.35 8.47
CA SER A 198 -0.59 -19.44 7.79
C SER A 198 0.68 -18.96 7.10
N PHE A 199 1.52 -19.90 6.67
CA PHE A 199 2.65 -19.59 5.80
C PHE A 199 2.18 -19.32 4.36
N GLY A 200 2.83 -18.37 3.69
CA GLY A 200 2.59 -18.04 2.29
C GLY A 200 1.13 -17.67 2.03
N THR A 201 0.62 -18.02 0.86
CA THR A 201 -0.72 -17.65 0.37
C THR A 201 -1.80 -18.71 0.59
N ASP A 202 -1.51 -19.81 1.28
CA ASP A 202 -2.42 -20.95 1.41
C ASP A 202 -3.76 -20.60 2.04
N ALA A 203 -3.76 -19.75 3.07
CA ALA A 203 -4.99 -19.33 3.74
C ALA A 203 -5.89 -18.49 2.82
N ILE A 204 -5.28 -17.68 1.94
CA ILE A 204 -6.01 -16.82 1.00
C ILE A 204 -6.52 -17.64 -0.19
N SER A 205 -5.66 -18.49 -0.78
CA SER A 205 -6.00 -19.32 -1.93
C SER A 205 -7.15 -20.29 -1.66
N ASN A 206 -7.25 -20.78 -0.41
CA ASN A 206 -8.29 -21.71 0.03
C ASN A 206 -9.43 -21.04 0.80
N LEU A 207 -9.50 -19.70 0.81
CA LEU A 207 -10.45 -18.97 1.62
C LEU A 207 -11.89 -19.12 1.11
N LYS A 208 -12.72 -19.79 1.90
CA LYS A 208 -14.13 -19.99 1.58
C LYS A 208 -14.92 -18.70 1.81
N ARG A 209 -15.81 -18.38 0.88
CA ARG A 209 -16.68 -17.17 0.91
C ARG A 209 -17.44 -17.01 2.22
N GLY A 210 -17.95 -18.11 2.79
CA GLY A 210 -18.68 -18.08 4.08
C GLY A 210 -17.79 -17.65 5.25
N LYS A 211 -16.55 -18.19 5.32
CA LYS A 211 -15.57 -17.83 6.35
C LYS A 211 -15.16 -16.34 6.24
N TYR A 212 -14.94 -15.89 5.01
CA TYR A 212 -14.64 -14.49 4.74
C TYR A 212 -15.76 -13.55 5.19
N ARG A 213 -17.01 -13.83 4.76
CA ARG A 213 -18.19 -13.02 5.13
C ARG A 213 -18.39 -12.93 6.64
N ALA A 214 -18.30 -14.08 7.33
CA ALA A 214 -18.45 -14.10 8.79
C ALA A 214 -17.41 -13.20 9.50
N ARG A 215 -16.14 -13.21 9.05
CA ARG A 215 -15.09 -12.34 9.60
C ARG A 215 -15.33 -10.88 9.24
N LEU A 216 -15.73 -10.59 8.01
CA LEU A 216 -16.07 -9.25 7.55
C LEU A 216 -17.21 -8.63 8.38
N ASP A 217 -18.30 -9.37 8.58
CA ASP A 217 -19.46 -8.91 9.36
C ASP A 217 -19.09 -8.69 10.83
N LYS A 218 -18.23 -9.56 11.38
CA LYS A 218 -17.71 -9.38 12.74
C LYS A 218 -16.87 -8.11 12.84
N PHE A 219 -15.97 -7.89 11.90
CA PHE A 219 -15.10 -6.70 11.89
C PHE A 219 -15.91 -5.41 11.72
N ARG A 220 -16.88 -5.39 10.81
CA ARG A 220 -17.78 -4.24 10.63
C ARG A 220 -18.46 -3.84 11.94
N ARG A 221 -19.01 -4.82 12.66
CA ARG A 221 -19.61 -4.55 13.98
C ARG A 221 -18.61 -4.01 15.00
N MET A 222 -17.37 -4.54 14.99
CA MET A 222 -16.32 -4.06 15.89
C MET A 222 -15.97 -2.60 15.66
N VAL A 223 -15.97 -2.13 14.41
CA VAL A 223 -15.58 -0.78 14.04
C VAL A 223 -16.76 0.17 13.82
N GLY A 224 -17.98 -0.27 14.11
CA GLY A 224 -19.18 0.55 14.01
C GLY A 224 -19.62 0.89 12.58
N ILE A 225 -19.20 0.09 11.60
CA ILE A 225 -19.59 0.25 10.19
C ILE A 225 -20.68 -0.78 9.89
N ILE A 226 -21.91 -0.31 9.75
CA ILE A 226 -23.10 -1.15 9.49
C ILE A 226 -23.36 -1.27 7.98
#